data_f2df82decfba8a1581915d90bc00a9fa
#
_entry.id   f2df82decfba8a1581915d90bc00a9fa
#
_cell.length_a   1.000
_cell.length_b   1.000
_cell.length_c   1.000
_cell.angle_alpha   90.00
_cell.angle_beta   90.00
_cell.angle_gamma   90.00
#
_symmetry.space_group_name_H-M   'P 1'
#
loop_
_entity.id
_entity.type
_entity.pdbx_description
1 polymer ?
#
loop_
_entity_poly.entity_id
_entity_poly.type
_entity_poly.pdbx_seq_one_letter_code
_entity_poly.pdbx_strand_id
1 'polypeptide(L)'
;MSFTTGARTAPHILTLVLLSGLGALSMNVFLPSLPGMARDFGVDYALMQLSVTIYLAASALVQLAAGPISDRYGRRPVMLAGLGLFLAATLGTLLAPTAQWFLAFRMAQAAVATCLVLSRAVVRDTVEGPAAASRIGYVTMGMSVIPMMAPVLGGILDEAFGWRANFSLLLIAGAAAFVLAWVDLGETGKGGLPMRAQLRGYPVLARSLPFWGYALSATFTSGTFFAYLGGAPFVGETVFGLGPVEVGYWFMAPSIGYLAGNFLSGRYAARIGMDRMIVAGSILSLVALGVAVLADLAGAIRPAVFFGAVALTGAGNGIVLPSANAGMMSVRPELAGTASGLGGAMAVAGGAALAALAGVFLVPGAGALPLLLIMALSAAVALADAIDLRCAPAR
;
A
#
# COMPACT_ATOMS: atom_id res chain seq x y z
N MET A 1 -17.83 29.61 -18.53
CA MET A 1 -18.35 28.32 -19.05
C MET A 1 -18.98 27.59 -17.89
N SER A 2 -20.31 27.58 -17.79
CA SER A 2 -21.05 26.87 -16.74
C SER A 2 -21.05 25.40 -17.11
N PHE A 3 -20.31 24.60 -16.37
CA PHE A 3 -20.43 23.13 -16.46
C PHE A 3 -21.79 22.74 -15.87
N THR A 4 -22.63 22.21 -16.74
CA THR A 4 -23.95 21.69 -16.40
C THR A 4 -23.86 20.76 -15.18
N THR A 5 -24.58 21.08 -14.14
CA THR A 5 -24.85 20.23 -12.98
C THR A 5 -25.60 18.99 -13.45
N GLY A 6 -24.86 17.99 -13.93
CA GLY A 6 -25.40 16.64 -14.13
C GLY A 6 -25.92 16.11 -12.80
N ALA A 7 -27.07 15.46 -12.82
CA ALA A 7 -27.71 14.89 -11.65
C ALA A 7 -26.71 14.09 -10.83
N ARG A 8 -26.76 14.24 -9.49
CA ARG A 8 -25.94 13.51 -8.51
C ARG A 8 -26.30 12.01 -8.53
N THR A 9 -25.85 11.29 -9.54
CA THR A 9 -26.00 9.83 -9.58
C THR A 9 -24.81 9.21 -8.86
N ALA A 10 -25.11 8.35 -7.89
CA ALA A 10 -24.07 7.54 -7.26
C ALA A 10 -23.40 6.66 -8.31
N PRO A 11 -22.08 6.69 -8.46
CA PRO A 11 -21.40 5.85 -9.44
C PRO A 11 -21.59 4.36 -9.11
N HIS A 12 -21.50 3.52 -10.11
CA HIS A 12 -21.58 2.08 -9.91
C HIS A 12 -20.40 1.62 -9.02
N ILE A 13 -20.67 0.71 -8.08
CA ILE A 13 -19.66 0.25 -7.12
C ILE A 13 -18.43 -0.35 -7.81
N LEU A 14 -18.63 -1.04 -8.94
CA LEU A 14 -17.54 -1.63 -9.71
C LEU A 14 -16.57 -0.55 -10.23
N THR A 15 -17.08 0.62 -10.64
CA THR A 15 -16.24 1.77 -11.04
C THR A 15 -15.31 2.17 -9.90
N LEU A 16 -15.83 2.30 -8.68
CA LEU A 16 -15.02 2.66 -7.50
C LEU A 16 -14.02 1.58 -7.12
N VAL A 17 -14.39 0.30 -7.26
CA VAL A 17 -13.48 -0.84 -7.05
C VAL A 17 -12.32 -0.80 -8.06
N LEU A 18 -12.62 -0.61 -9.35
CA LEU A 18 -11.60 -0.55 -10.41
C LEU A 18 -10.69 0.67 -10.25
N LEU A 19 -11.25 1.83 -9.93
CA LEU A 19 -10.48 3.05 -9.67
C LEU A 19 -9.51 2.87 -8.49
N SER A 20 -9.99 2.31 -7.38
CA SER A 20 -9.15 2.03 -6.21
C SER A 20 -8.11 0.96 -6.51
N GLY A 21 -8.49 -0.04 -7.29
CA GLY A 21 -7.65 -1.17 -7.68
C GLY A 21 -6.49 -0.78 -8.59
N LEU A 22 -6.67 0.26 -9.43
CA LEU A 22 -5.62 0.73 -10.34
C LEU A 22 -4.36 1.18 -9.59
N GLY A 23 -4.50 1.81 -8.43
CA GLY A 23 -3.36 2.18 -7.57
C GLY A 23 -2.59 0.96 -7.07
N ALA A 24 -3.30 -0.08 -6.62
CA ALA A 24 -2.70 -1.33 -6.17
C ALA A 24 -2.05 -2.10 -7.34
N LEU A 25 -2.67 -2.11 -8.53
CA LEU A 25 -2.10 -2.69 -9.73
C LEU A 25 -0.79 -1.97 -10.12
N SER A 26 -0.81 -0.64 -10.19
CA SER A 26 0.36 0.18 -10.52
C SER A 26 1.54 -0.05 -9.57
N MET A 27 1.26 -0.35 -8.32
CA MET A 27 2.30 -0.61 -7.31
C MET A 27 2.92 -2.00 -7.45
N ASN A 28 2.14 -3.01 -7.83
CA ASN A 28 2.53 -4.41 -7.66
C ASN A 28 2.91 -5.12 -8.96
N VAL A 29 2.34 -4.72 -10.11
CA VAL A 29 2.45 -5.49 -11.37
C VAL A 29 3.88 -5.61 -11.89
N PHE A 30 4.71 -4.59 -11.74
CA PHE A 30 6.08 -4.55 -12.29
C PHE A 30 7.16 -5.09 -11.32
N LEU A 31 6.79 -5.43 -10.07
CA LEU A 31 7.76 -5.82 -9.04
C LEU A 31 8.67 -6.99 -9.46
N PRO A 32 8.14 -8.09 -10.05
CA PRO A 32 8.99 -9.19 -10.51
C PRO A 32 10.02 -8.77 -11.57
N SER A 33 9.75 -7.68 -12.29
CA SER A 33 10.60 -7.18 -13.37
C SER A 33 11.75 -6.28 -12.89
N LEU A 34 11.76 -5.87 -11.61
CA LEU A 34 12.75 -4.90 -11.10
C LEU A 34 14.21 -5.26 -11.41
N PRO A 35 14.67 -6.53 -11.22
CA PRO A 35 16.04 -6.89 -11.55
C PRO A 35 16.31 -6.81 -13.06
N GLY A 36 15.35 -7.23 -13.89
CA GLY A 36 15.43 -7.11 -15.35
C GLY A 36 15.52 -5.66 -15.82
N MET A 37 14.73 -4.78 -15.20
CA MET A 37 14.75 -3.33 -15.46
C MET A 37 16.10 -2.70 -15.09
N ALA A 38 16.70 -3.12 -13.96
CA ALA A 38 18.01 -2.63 -13.55
C ALA A 38 19.09 -2.99 -14.59
N ARG A 39 19.05 -4.22 -15.13
CA ARG A 39 19.96 -4.66 -16.22
C ARG A 39 19.71 -3.88 -17.51
N ASP A 40 18.45 -3.69 -17.92
CA ASP A 40 18.08 -2.98 -19.15
C ASP A 40 18.54 -1.51 -19.15
N PHE A 41 18.41 -0.85 -18.00
CA PHE A 41 18.91 0.53 -17.82
C PHE A 41 20.41 0.61 -17.48
N GLY A 42 21.10 -0.51 -17.23
CA GLY A 42 22.52 -0.54 -16.86
C GLY A 42 22.81 0.14 -15.52
N VAL A 43 21.94 -0.01 -14.53
CA VAL A 43 22.03 0.61 -13.20
C VAL A 43 21.97 -0.42 -12.09
N ASP A 44 22.43 -0.03 -10.90
CA ASP A 44 22.33 -0.88 -9.71
C ASP A 44 20.88 -1.13 -9.32
N TYR A 45 20.60 -2.31 -8.75
CA TYR A 45 19.28 -2.67 -8.24
C TYR A 45 18.75 -1.65 -7.24
N ALA A 46 19.60 -1.14 -6.35
CA ALA A 46 19.23 -0.13 -5.36
C ALA A 46 18.64 1.14 -6.01
N LEU A 47 19.17 1.59 -7.14
CA LEU A 47 18.62 2.73 -7.88
C LEU A 47 17.25 2.37 -8.49
N MET A 48 17.10 1.18 -9.08
CA MET A 48 15.82 0.78 -9.66
C MET A 48 14.75 0.54 -8.60
N GLN A 49 15.11 0.03 -7.42
CA GLN A 49 14.20 -0.14 -6.28
C GLN A 49 13.64 1.20 -5.77
N LEU A 50 14.32 2.33 -6.00
CA LEU A 50 13.75 3.67 -5.72
C LEU A 50 12.43 3.90 -6.45
N SER A 51 12.16 3.18 -7.54
CA SER A 51 10.86 3.24 -8.22
C SER A 51 9.68 2.82 -7.32
N VAL A 52 9.91 1.95 -6.34
CA VAL A 52 8.93 1.61 -5.30
C VAL A 52 8.91 2.70 -4.22
N THR A 53 10.07 3.07 -3.72
CA THR A 53 10.22 4.02 -2.60
C THR A 53 9.65 5.39 -2.90
N ILE A 54 10.06 6.02 -4.03
CA ILE A 54 9.58 7.35 -4.41
C ILE A 54 8.10 7.36 -4.77
N TYR A 55 7.61 6.28 -5.38
CA TYR A 55 6.18 6.12 -5.64
C TYR A 55 5.37 6.07 -4.33
N LEU A 56 5.83 5.32 -3.32
CA LEU A 56 5.20 5.26 -2.01
C LEU A 56 5.22 6.61 -1.30
N ALA A 57 6.39 7.28 -1.28
CA ALA A 57 6.53 8.59 -0.67
C ALA A 57 5.62 9.64 -1.34
N ALA A 58 5.60 9.68 -2.66
CA ALA A 58 4.70 10.55 -3.42
C ALA A 58 3.23 10.20 -3.19
N SER A 59 2.90 8.90 -3.12
CA SER A 59 1.53 8.44 -2.83
C SER A 59 1.05 8.88 -1.44
N ALA A 60 1.94 8.88 -0.43
CA ALA A 60 1.61 9.39 0.90
C ALA A 60 1.26 10.88 0.86
N LEU A 61 2.03 11.68 0.14
CA LEU A 61 1.76 13.11 -0.03
C LEU A 61 0.45 13.36 -0.80
N VAL A 62 0.22 12.61 -1.87
CA VAL A 62 -1.04 12.70 -2.64
C VAL A 62 -2.23 12.33 -1.77
N GLN A 63 -2.13 11.27 -0.95
CA GLN A 63 -3.21 10.86 -0.06
C GLN A 63 -3.57 11.94 0.97
N LEU A 64 -2.59 12.66 1.52
CA LEU A 64 -2.82 13.78 2.44
C LEU A 64 -3.49 14.98 1.74
N ALA A 65 -3.10 15.26 0.50
CA ALA A 65 -3.55 16.43 -0.24
C ALA A 65 -4.90 16.21 -0.98
N ALA A 66 -5.18 14.98 -1.43
CA ALA A 66 -6.33 14.67 -2.28
C ALA A 66 -7.68 15.00 -1.63
N GLY A 67 -7.85 14.71 -0.33
CA GLY A 67 -9.05 15.04 0.41
C GLY A 67 -9.37 16.54 0.36
N PRO A 68 -8.53 17.39 0.99
CA PRO A 68 -8.72 18.83 1.01
C PRO A 68 -8.85 19.49 -0.38
N ILE A 69 -8.05 19.04 -1.35
CA ILE A 69 -8.14 19.56 -2.73
C ILE A 69 -9.49 19.23 -3.35
N SER A 70 -9.98 18.01 -3.17
CA SER A 70 -11.26 17.57 -3.74
C SER A 70 -12.47 18.18 -3.01
N ASP A 71 -12.34 18.53 -1.74
CA ASP A 71 -13.36 19.27 -1.00
C ASP A 71 -13.55 20.69 -1.56
N ARG A 72 -12.47 21.28 -2.11
CA ARG A 72 -12.50 22.63 -2.68
C ARG A 72 -12.91 22.66 -4.16
N TYR A 73 -12.35 21.74 -4.96
CA TYR A 73 -12.51 21.75 -6.41
C TYR A 73 -13.53 20.75 -6.93
N GLY A 74 -14.06 19.88 -6.06
CA GLY A 74 -14.97 18.79 -6.41
C GLY A 74 -14.26 17.43 -6.53
N ARG A 75 -15.01 16.36 -6.28
CA ARG A 75 -14.48 14.98 -6.32
C ARG A 75 -14.09 14.56 -7.75
N ARG A 76 -15.01 14.81 -8.69
CA ARG A 76 -14.86 14.42 -10.09
C ARG A 76 -13.67 15.10 -10.79
N PRO A 77 -13.51 16.43 -10.78
CA PRO A 77 -12.39 17.08 -11.46
C PRO A 77 -11.02 16.63 -10.91
N VAL A 78 -10.90 16.47 -9.60
CA VAL A 78 -9.63 16.06 -8.96
C VAL A 78 -9.29 14.62 -9.30
N MET A 79 -10.27 13.71 -9.32
CA MET A 79 -10.05 12.32 -9.72
C MET A 79 -9.65 12.21 -11.20
N LEU A 80 -10.32 12.92 -12.09
CA LEU A 80 -10.00 12.94 -13.52
C LEU A 80 -8.61 13.56 -13.78
N ALA A 81 -8.26 14.64 -13.08
CA ALA A 81 -6.93 15.24 -13.18
C ALA A 81 -5.84 14.27 -12.70
N GLY A 82 -6.07 13.56 -11.58
CA GLY A 82 -5.15 12.54 -11.08
C GLY A 82 -4.95 11.39 -12.06
N LEU A 83 -6.04 10.90 -12.68
CA LEU A 83 -5.99 9.86 -13.73
C LEU A 83 -5.30 10.37 -14.99
N GLY A 84 -5.57 11.60 -15.43
CA GLY A 84 -4.91 12.20 -16.58
C GLY A 84 -3.39 12.32 -16.37
N LEU A 85 -2.97 12.78 -15.18
CA LEU A 85 -1.55 12.83 -14.82
C LEU A 85 -0.94 11.42 -14.75
N PHE A 86 -1.65 10.44 -14.20
CA PHE A 86 -1.22 9.04 -14.18
C PHE A 86 -0.99 8.50 -15.60
N LEU A 87 -1.91 8.75 -16.54
CA LEU A 87 -1.78 8.32 -17.93
C LEU A 87 -0.58 8.95 -18.62
N ALA A 88 -0.43 10.28 -18.50
CA ALA A 88 0.72 10.99 -19.05
C ALA A 88 2.04 10.47 -18.48
N ALA A 89 2.10 10.25 -17.17
CA ALA A 89 3.27 9.71 -16.50
C ALA A 89 3.54 8.25 -16.91
N THR A 90 2.50 7.43 -17.10
CA THR A 90 2.66 6.04 -17.57
C THR A 90 3.20 6.00 -19.00
N LEU A 91 2.73 6.87 -19.87
CA LEU A 91 3.31 7.02 -21.21
C LEU A 91 4.78 7.46 -21.12
N GLY A 92 5.09 8.38 -20.20
CA GLY A 92 6.47 8.81 -19.93
C GLY A 92 7.37 7.67 -19.45
N THR A 93 6.88 6.75 -18.59
CA THR A 93 7.68 5.58 -18.16
C THR A 93 7.97 4.61 -19.31
N LEU A 94 7.04 4.43 -20.27
CA LEU A 94 7.23 3.61 -21.45
C LEU A 94 8.30 4.18 -22.40
N LEU A 95 8.35 5.50 -22.51
CA LEU A 95 9.25 6.23 -23.40
C LEU A 95 10.55 6.67 -22.72
N ALA A 96 10.75 6.35 -21.44
CA ALA A 96 11.89 6.81 -20.66
C ALA A 96 13.24 6.29 -21.26
N PRO A 97 14.15 7.19 -21.64
CA PRO A 97 15.43 6.80 -22.20
C PRO A 97 16.47 6.40 -21.13
N THR A 98 16.28 6.83 -19.90
CA THR A 98 17.18 6.55 -18.77
C THR A 98 16.40 6.23 -17.49
N ALA A 99 17.08 5.59 -16.53
CA ALA A 99 16.49 5.28 -15.22
C ALA A 99 15.99 6.54 -14.49
N GLN A 100 16.69 7.69 -14.61
CA GLN A 100 16.31 8.95 -13.96
C GLN A 100 14.97 9.47 -14.48
N TRP A 101 14.77 9.48 -15.81
CA TRP A 101 13.49 9.84 -16.42
C TRP A 101 12.39 8.88 -16.03
N PHE A 102 12.69 7.57 -16.03
CA PHE A 102 11.76 6.56 -15.56
C PHE A 102 11.31 6.83 -14.11
N LEU A 103 12.25 7.09 -13.19
CA LEU A 103 11.98 7.37 -11.80
C LEU A 103 11.15 8.67 -11.63
N ALA A 104 11.43 9.71 -12.39
CA ALA A 104 10.65 10.95 -12.37
C ALA A 104 9.19 10.73 -12.78
N PHE A 105 8.96 10.00 -13.88
CA PHE A 105 7.61 9.63 -14.29
C PHE A 105 6.95 8.67 -13.31
N ARG A 106 7.71 7.76 -12.71
CA ARG A 106 7.20 6.85 -11.68
C ARG A 106 6.70 7.61 -10.45
N MET A 107 7.40 8.65 -10.03
CA MET A 107 6.93 9.56 -8.97
C MET A 107 5.61 10.23 -9.36
N ALA A 108 5.48 10.72 -10.58
CA ALA A 108 4.25 11.35 -11.08
C ALA A 108 3.06 10.36 -11.19
N GLN A 109 3.32 9.08 -11.47
CA GLN A 109 2.29 8.03 -11.46
C GLN A 109 1.59 7.88 -10.10
N ALA A 110 2.22 8.31 -8.99
CA ALA A 110 1.60 8.31 -7.67
C ALA A 110 0.30 9.14 -7.59
N ALA A 111 0.04 10.00 -8.58
CA ALA A 111 -1.23 10.72 -8.72
C ALA A 111 -2.45 9.79 -8.72
N VAL A 112 -2.31 8.52 -9.12
CA VAL A 112 -3.38 7.52 -9.04
C VAL A 112 -3.88 7.27 -7.60
N ALA A 113 -3.09 7.62 -6.58
CA ALA A 113 -3.51 7.52 -5.18
C ALA A 113 -4.73 8.41 -4.85
N THR A 114 -5.02 9.43 -5.67
CA THR A 114 -6.28 10.19 -5.60
C THR A 114 -7.49 9.28 -5.74
N CYS A 115 -7.43 8.29 -6.62
CA CYS A 115 -8.53 7.33 -6.84
C CYS A 115 -8.84 6.52 -5.59
N LEU A 116 -7.82 6.11 -4.84
CA LEU A 116 -7.98 5.38 -3.59
C LEU A 116 -8.71 6.20 -2.52
N VAL A 117 -8.26 7.44 -2.32
CA VAL A 117 -8.83 8.34 -1.30
C VAL A 117 -10.24 8.75 -1.69
N LEU A 118 -10.42 9.18 -2.94
CA LEU A 118 -11.67 9.77 -3.39
C LEU A 118 -12.76 8.72 -3.62
N SER A 119 -12.44 7.48 -3.98
CA SER A 119 -13.44 6.41 -4.05
C SER A 119 -14.15 6.20 -2.71
N ARG A 120 -13.41 6.22 -1.60
CA ARG A 120 -14.00 6.13 -0.25
C ARG A 120 -14.80 7.39 0.11
N ALA A 121 -14.33 8.56 -0.30
CA ALA A 121 -15.04 9.81 -0.09
C ALA A 121 -16.36 9.84 -0.85
N VAL A 122 -16.38 9.44 -2.13
CA VAL A 122 -17.56 9.33 -2.97
C VAL A 122 -18.61 8.39 -2.35
N VAL A 123 -18.19 7.23 -1.81
CA VAL A 123 -19.11 6.34 -1.10
C VAL A 123 -19.77 7.05 0.08
N ARG A 124 -19.00 7.78 0.91
CA ARG A 124 -19.54 8.52 2.06
C ARG A 124 -20.45 9.67 1.66
N ASP A 125 -20.17 10.31 0.51
CA ASP A 125 -20.98 11.43 0.01
C ASP A 125 -22.33 10.96 -0.59
N THR A 126 -22.40 9.69 -1.04
CA THR A 126 -23.57 9.14 -1.78
C THR A 126 -24.42 8.17 -0.99
N VAL A 127 -23.88 7.56 0.08
CA VAL A 127 -24.57 6.53 0.86
C VAL A 127 -24.37 6.81 2.35
N GLU A 128 -25.45 6.68 3.14
CA GLU A 128 -25.44 6.91 4.60
C GLU A 128 -25.55 5.59 5.39
N GLY A 129 -25.09 5.63 6.65
CA GLY A 129 -25.28 4.58 7.62
C GLY A 129 -24.58 3.25 7.29
N PRO A 130 -25.15 2.10 7.66
CA PRO A 130 -24.55 0.77 7.49
C PRO A 130 -24.25 0.41 6.03
N ALA A 131 -25.02 0.92 5.07
CA ALA A 131 -24.82 0.68 3.65
C ALA A 131 -23.51 1.31 3.13
N ALA A 132 -23.08 2.45 3.67
CA ALA A 132 -21.80 3.06 3.35
C ALA A 132 -20.62 2.15 3.78
N ALA A 133 -20.70 1.59 4.99
CA ALA A 133 -19.69 0.65 5.50
C ALA A 133 -19.58 -0.59 4.62
N SER A 134 -20.71 -1.17 4.18
CA SER A 134 -20.74 -2.31 3.25
C SER A 134 -20.06 -1.97 1.91
N ARG A 135 -20.40 -0.83 1.31
CA ARG A 135 -19.81 -0.41 0.02
C ARG A 135 -18.30 -0.12 0.14
N ILE A 136 -17.86 0.52 1.21
CA ILE A 136 -16.42 0.71 1.49
C ILE A 136 -15.73 -0.65 1.65
N GLY A 137 -16.40 -1.62 2.30
CA GLY A 137 -15.92 -3.00 2.41
C GLY A 137 -15.66 -3.64 1.04
N TYR A 138 -16.59 -3.54 0.09
CA TYR A 138 -16.40 -4.06 -1.27
C TYR A 138 -15.26 -3.35 -2.03
N VAL A 139 -15.13 -2.03 -1.90
CA VAL A 139 -14.01 -1.28 -2.50
C VAL A 139 -12.68 -1.77 -1.92
N THR A 140 -12.60 -1.95 -0.61
CA THR A 140 -11.39 -2.44 0.06
C THR A 140 -11.07 -3.90 -0.28
N MET A 141 -12.10 -4.76 -0.40
CA MET A 141 -11.94 -6.15 -0.81
C MET A 141 -11.35 -6.26 -2.22
N GLY A 142 -11.85 -5.47 -3.17
CA GLY A 142 -11.29 -5.43 -4.53
C GLY A 142 -9.81 -5.07 -4.54
N MET A 143 -9.40 -4.14 -3.66
CA MET A 143 -7.99 -3.76 -3.51
C MET A 143 -7.12 -4.88 -2.90
N SER A 144 -7.68 -5.76 -2.08
CA SER A 144 -6.90 -6.83 -1.41
C SER A 144 -6.53 -7.97 -2.36
N VAL A 145 -7.32 -8.21 -3.41
CA VAL A 145 -7.06 -9.27 -4.40
C VAL A 145 -5.96 -8.88 -5.39
N ILE A 146 -5.87 -7.60 -5.73
CA ILE A 146 -4.93 -7.11 -6.76
C ILE A 146 -3.46 -7.35 -6.39
N PRO A 147 -2.96 -7.06 -5.19
CA PRO A 147 -1.58 -7.36 -4.82
C PRO A 147 -1.22 -8.85 -4.92
N MET A 148 -2.22 -9.72 -4.85
CA MET A 148 -2.03 -11.16 -5.01
C MET A 148 -1.84 -11.55 -6.49
N MET A 149 -2.66 -10.99 -7.37
CA MET A 149 -2.69 -11.37 -8.79
C MET A 149 -1.73 -10.54 -9.65
N ALA A 150 -1.50 -9.28 -9.30
CA ALA A 150 -0.73 -8.36 -10.11
C ALA A 150 0.71 -8.81 -10.36
N PRO A 151 1.50 -9.28 -9.36
CA PRO A 151 2.85 -9.76 -9.60
C PRO A 151 2.90 -11.00 -10.49
N VAL A 152 1.93 -11.91 -10.38
CA VAL A 152 1.83 -13.09 -11.27
C VAL A 152 1.62 -12.65 -12.71
N LEU A 153 0.63 -11.77 -12.93
CA LEU A 153 0.36 -11.21 -14.25
C LEU A 153 1.57 -10.45 -14.79
N GLY A 154 2.23 -9.68 -13.91
CA GLY A 154 3.43 -8.92 -14.25
C GLY A 154 4.61 -9.79 -14.65
N GLY A 155 4.83 -10.90 -13.95
CA GLY A 155 5.88 -11.87 -14.29
C GLY A 155 5.61 -12.53 -15.65
N ILE A 156 4.37 -12.94 -15.92
CA ILE A 156 3.97 -13.53 -17.21
C ILE A 156 4.17 -12.54 -18.37
N LEU A 157 3.77 -11.28 -18.17
CA LEU A 157 3.95 -10.24 -19.18
C LEU A 157 5.42 -9.92 -19.43
N ASP A 158 6.22 -9.91 -18.36
CA ASP A 158 7.66 -9.66 -18.47
C ASP A 158 8.38 -10.77 -19.24
N GLU A 159 8.09 -12.02 -18.93
CA GLU A 159 8.70 -13.16 -19.60
C GLU A 159 8.30 -13.26 -21.08
N ALA A 160 7.03 -12.91 -21.40
CA ALA A 160 6.52 -13.01 -22.76
C ALA A 160 6.89 -11.80 -23.65
N PHE A 161 6.92 -10.57 -23.09
CA PHE A 161 7.02 -9.34 -23.86
C PHE A 161 8.00 -8.31 -23.26
N GLY A 162 8.68 -8.67 -22.19
CA GLY A 162 9.56 -7.78 -21.44
C GLY A 162 8.82 -6.83 -20.50
N TRP A 163 9.56 -6.22 -19.57
CA TRP A 163 9.03 -5.41 -18.48
C TRP A 163 8.13 -4.22 -18.92
N ARG A 164 8.36 -3.68 -20.13
CA ARG A 164 7.55 -2.57 -20.68
C ARG A 164 6.08 -2.97 -20.88
N ALA A 165 5.79 -4.26 -21.06
CA ALA A 165 4.42 -4.75 -21.17
C ALA A 165 3.59 -4.48 -19.91
N ASN A 166 4.21 -4.47 -18.73
CA ASN A 166 3.55 -4.12 -17.47
C ASN A 166 3.05 -2.67 -17.47
N PHE A 167 3.84 -1.74 -18.01
CA PHE A 167 3.44 -0.33 -18.12
C PHE A 167 2.43 -0.11 -19.25
N SER A 168 2.49 -0.91 -20.32
CA SER A 168 1.46 -0.92 -21.36
C SER A 168 0.10 -1.38 -20.81
N LEU A 169 0.09 -2.43 -19.97
CA LEU A 169 -1.12 -2.85 -19.24
C LEU A 169 -1.64 -1.72 -18.35
N LEU A 170 -0.76 -1.03 -17.61
CA LEU A 170 -1.14 0.11 -16.77
C LEU A 170 -1.74 1.27 -17.59
N LEU A 171 -1.21 1.52 -18.77
CA LEU A 171 -1.74 2.55 -19.67
C LEU A 171 -3.16 2.19 -20.15
N ILE A 172 -3.36 0.95 -20.56
CA ILE A 172 -4.68 0.45 -21.02
C ILE A 172 -5.69 0.46 -19.85
N ALA A 173 -5.31 -0.09 -18.70
CA ALA A 173 -6.16 -0.12 -17.50
C ALA A 173 -6.49 1.30 -17.01
N GLY A 174 -5.49 2.18 -17.01
CA GLY A 174 -5.67 3.59 -16.66
C GLY A 174 -6.59 4.34 -17.62
N ALA A 175 -6.46 4.12 -18.93
CA ALA A 175 -7.35 4.70 -19.93
C ALA A 175 -8.79 4.20 -19.77
N ALA A 176 -8.97 2.90 -19.54
CA ALA A 176 -10.29 2.33 -19.23
C ALA A 176 -10.89 2.94 -17.95
N ALA A 177 -10.09 3.07 -16.89
CA ALA A 177 -10.51 3.69 -15.63
C ALA A 177 -10.85 5.18 -15.83
N PHE A 178 -10.09 5.91 -16.66
CA PHE A 178 -10.39 7.31 -16.99
C PHE A 178 -11.73 7.44 -17.72
N VAL A 179 -11.98 6.61 -18.73
CA VAL A 179 -13.25 6.60 -19.46
C VAL A 179 -14.42 6.24 -18.55
N LEU A 180 -14.26 5.22 -17.70
CA LEU A 180 -15.28 4.84 -16.71
C LEU A 180 -15.57 5.99 -15.74
N ALA A 181 -14.53 6.63 -15.19
CA ALA A 181 -14.73 7.79 -14.32
C ALA A 181 -15.37 8.97 -15.04
N TRP A 182 -15.04 9.19 -16.31
CA TRP A 182 -15.62 10.26 -17.11
C TRP A 182 -17.13 10.06 -17.34
N VAL A 183 -17.56 8.84 -17.60
CA VAL A 183 -18.96 8.50 -17.95
C VAL A 183 -19.81 8.31 -16.70
N ASP A 184 -19.32 7.58 -15.70
CA ASP A 184 -20.14 7.10 -14.58
C ASP A 184 -20.00 7.98 -13.31
N LEU A 185 -18.88 8.69 -13.14
CA LEU A 185 -18.66 9.50 -11.94
C LEU A 185 -19.30 10.87 -12.10
N GLY A 186 -20.40 11.10 -11.37
CA GLY A 186 -20.98 12.42 -11.16
C GLY A 186 -20.20 13.25 -10.13
N GLU A 187 -20.51 14.55 -10.02
CA GLU A 187 -19.97 15.36 -8.91
C GLU A 187 -20.74 15.06 -7.63
N THR A 188 -20.05 14.55 -6.63
CA THR A 188 -20.64 14.15 -5.35
C THR A 188 -20.25 15.07 -4.19
N GLY A 189 -19.25 15.95 -4.38
CA GLY A 189 -18.76 16.86 -3.36
C GLY A 189 -19.84 17.82 -2.87
N LYS A 190 -20.13 17.79 -1.56
CA LYS A 190 -21.09 18.70 -0.90
C LYS A 190 -20.44 19.98 -0.39
N GLY A 191 -19.15 20.23 -0.71
CA GLY A 191 -18.33 21.26 -0.07
C GLY A 191 -17.88 20.79 1.31
N GLY A 192 -16.59 20.58 1.50
CA GLY A 192 -16.03 20.12 2.77
C GLY A 192 -15.65 21.28 3.69
N LEU A 193 -15.22 20.92 4.89
CA LEU A 193 -14.60 21.87 5.82
C LEU A 193 -13.39 22.54 5.17
N PRO A 194 -13.16 23.82 5.39
CA PRO A 194 -11.98 24.50 4.85
C PRO A 194 -10.72 23.79 5.34
N MET A 195 -9.70 23.72 4.48
CA MET A 195 -8.41 23.03 4.76
C MET A 195 -7.83 23.42 6.13
N ARG A 196 -7.99 24.70 6.54
CA ARG A 196 -7.54 25.19 7.85
C ARG A 196 -8.26 24.50 9.02
N ALA A 197 -9.51 24.10 8.86
CA ALA A 197 -10.27 23.39 9.91
C ALA A 197 -9.81 21.93 10.03
N GLN A 198 -9.50 21.29 8.92
CA GLN A 198 -8.92 19.93 8.92
C GLN A 198 -7.51 19.92 9.53
N LEU A 199 -6.67 20.92 9.18
CA LEU A 199 -5.31 21.04 9.72
C LEU A 199 -5.26 21.27 11.24
N ARG A 200 -6.31 21.84 11.84
CA ARG A 200 -6.39 22.01 13.31
C ARG A 200 -6.47 20.71 14.09
N GLY A 201 -6.92 19.64 13.48
CA GLY A 201 -6.97 18.32 14.10
C GLY A 201 -5.59 17.66 14.27
N TYR A 202 -4.61 17.96 13.40
CA TYR A 202 -3.29 17.33 13.45
C TYR A 202 -2.51 17.60 14.75
N PRO A 203 -2.41 18.84 15.27
CA PRO A 203 -1.71 19.07 16.53
C PRO A 203 -2.35 18.38 17.74
N VAL A 204 -3.69 18.19 17.71
CA VAL A 204 -4.42 17.49 18.77
C VAL A 204 -4.05 16.00 18.78
N LEU A 205 -4.04 15.37 17.61
CA LEU A 205 -3.64 13.97 17.47
C LEU A 205 -2.15 13.77 17.76
N ALA A 206 -1.29 14.68 17.29
CA ALA A 206 0.15 14.62 17.52
C ALA A 206 0.56 14.70 19.01
N ARG A 207 -0.30 15.22 19.87
CA ARG A 207 -0.08 15.25 21.33
C ARG A 207 -0.65 14.05 22.06
N SER A 208 -1.33 13.14 21.36
CA SER A 208 -1.98 11.98 21.94
C SER A 208 -1.05 10.76 21.89
N LEU A 209 -0.54 10.31 23.05
CA LEU A 209 0.28 9.10 23.13
C LEU A 209 -0.43 7.84 22.62
N PRO A 210 -1.73 7.59 22.94
CA PRO A 210 -2.43 6.44 22.37
C PRO A 210 -2.52 6.46 20.86
N PHE A 211 -2.67 7.65 20.24
CA PHE A 211 -2.64 7.77 18.78
C PHE A 211 -1.30 7.30 18.21
N TRP A 212 -0.19 7.73 18.79
CA TRP A 212 1.15 7.35 18.34
C TRP A 212 1.40 5.85 18.45
N GLY A 213 0.98 5.21 19.53
CA GLY A 213 1.15 3.78 19.70
C GLY A 213 0.43 2.99 18.60
N TYR A 214 -0.84 3.30 18.28
CA TYR A 214 -1.54 2.65 17.18
C TYR A 214 -0.93 3.01 15.81
N ALA A 215 -0.55 4.27 15.60
CA ALA A 215 0.01 4.74 14.34
C ALA A 215 1.40 4.14 14.06
N LEU A 216 2.28 4.03 15.07
CA LEU A 216 3.59 3.41 14.94
C LEU A 216 3.48 1.90 14.75
N SER A 217 2.61 1.22 15.52
CA SER A 217 2.32 -0.20 15.29
C SER A 217 1.88 -0.46 13.85
N ALA A 218 0.97 0.36 13.30
CA ALA A 218 0.54 0.24 11.91
C ALA A 218 1.68 0.56 10.92
N THR A 219 2.50 1.57 11.22
CA THR A 219 3.61 2.01 10.37
C THR A 219 4.68 0.91 10.24
N PHE A 220 5.14 0.36 11.35
CA PHE A 220 6.18 -0.67 11.34
C PHE A 220 5.63 -2.02 10.84
N THR A 221 4.38 -2.35 11.14
CA THR A 221 3.71 -3.52 10.55
C THR A 221 3.61 -3.40 9.03
N SER A 222 3.17 -2.26 8.50
CA SER A 222 3.17 -2.00 7.05
C SER A 222 4.59 -1.98 6.47
N GLY A 223 5.55 -1.51 7.25
CA GLY A 223 6.96 -1.42 6.88
C GLY A 223 7.57 -2.77 6.53
N THR A 224 7.21 -3.86 7.23
CA THR A 224 7.65 -5.22 6.88
C THR A 224 7.21 -5.59 5.47
N PHE A 225 5.96 -5.26 5.11
CA PHE A 225 5.41 -5.54 3.78
C PHE A 225 6.07 -4.70 2.68
N PHE A 226 6.27 -3.41 2.92
CA PHE A 226 6.89 -2.53 1.92
C PHE A 226 8.39 -2.82 1.71
N ALA A 227 9.12 -3.19 2.78
CA ALA A 227 10.50 -3.69 2.65
C ALA A 227 10.53 -4.98 1.80
N TYR A 228 9.61 -5.92 2.05
CA TYR A 228 9.44 -7.11 1.24
C TYR A 228 9.14 -6.77 -0.23
N LEU A 229 8.21 -5.85 -0.53
CA LEU A 229 7.87 -5.49 -1.91
C LEU A 229 9.09 -5.00 -2.70
N GLY A 230 9.96 -4.22 -2.06
CA GLY A 230 11.17 -3.72 -2.70
C GLY A 230 12.30 -4.74 -2.77
N GLY A 231 12.39 -5.66 -1.81
CA GLY A 231 13.54 -6.56 -1.68
C GLY A 231 13.32 -7.97 -2.21
N ALA A 232 12.09 -8.49 -2.20
CA ALA A 232 11.83 -9.87 -2.58
C ALA A 232 12.16 -10.21 -4.05
N PRO A 233 11.98 -9.33 -5.04
CA PRO A 233 12.41 -9.62 -6.41
C PRO A 233 13.92 -9.87 -6.50
N PHE A 234 14.71 -9.06 -5.79
CA PHE A 234 16.16 -9.24 -5.72
C PHE A 234 16.53 -10.59 -5.09
N VAL A 235 15.97 -10.90 -3.92
CA VAL A 235 16.25 -12.17 -3.22
C VAL A 235 15.78 -13.36 -4.08
N GLY A 236 14.60 -13.26 -4.70
CA GLY A 236 14.08 -14.29 -5.59
C GLY A 236 15.03 -14.61 -6.74
N GLU A 237 15.51 -13.60 -7.44
CA GLU A 237 16.38 -13.80 -8.59
C GLU A 237 17.83 -14.11 -8.18
N THR A 238 18.43 -13.29 -7.29
CA THR A 238 19.89 -13.38 -7.02
C THR A 238 20.25 -14.47 -6.04
N VAL A 239 19.39 -14.80 -5.07
CA VAL A 239 19.66 -15.82 -4.04
C VAL A 239 19.08 -17.17 -4.44
N PHE A 240 17.86 -17.17 -5.00
CA PHE A 240 17.16 -18.42 -5.33
C PHE A 240 17.16 -18.76 -6.81
N GLY A 241 17.63 -17.88 -7.70
CA GLY A 241 17.67 -18.12 -9.15
C GLY A 241 16.30 -18.20 -9.81
N LEU A 242 15.27 -17.60 -9.20
CA LEU A 242 13.89 -17.65 -9.69
C LEU A 242 13.69 -16.67 -10.85
N GLY A 243 12.94 -17.09 -11.87
CA GLY A 243 12.48 -16.21 -12.93
C GLY A 243 11.34 -15.28 -12.51
N PRO A 244 11.01 -14.25 -13.34
CA PRO A 244 9.94 -13.28 -13.02
C PRO A 244 8.57 -13.91 -12.73
N VAL A 245 8.21 -14.95 -13.47
CA VAL A 245 6.94 -15.69 -13.26
C VAL A 245 6.94 -16.41 -11.92
N GLU A 246 8.03 -17.09 -11.58
CA GLU A 246 8.14 -17.82 -10.31
C GLU A 246 8.13 -16.86 -9.12
N VAL A 247 8.85 -15.74 -9.20
CA VAL A 247 8.79 -14.65 -8.22
C VAL A 247 7.34 -14.15 -8.09
N GLY A 248 6.66 -13.94 -9.22
CA GLY A 248 5.25 -13.55 -9.24
C GLY A 248 4.34 -14.51 -8.45
N TYR A 249 4.50 -15.81 -8.63
CA TYR A 249 3.75 -16.83 -7.86
C TYR A 249 4.04 -16.75 -6.36
N TRP A 250 5.29 -16.59 -5.97
CA TRP A 250 5.66 -16.46 -4.58
C TRP A 250 5.10 -15.20 -3.91
N PHE A 251 4.85 -14.13 -4.68
CA PHE A 251 4.18 -12.93 -4.17
C PHE A 251 2.72 -13.15 -3.74
N MET A 252 2.11 -14.26 -4.12
CA MET A 252 0.79 -14.64 -3.59
C MET A 252 0.84 -15.03 -2.10
N ALA A 253 1.96 -15.56 -1.62
CA ALA A 253 2.09 -16.10 -0.28
C ALA A 253 1.77 -15.09 0.84
N PRO A 254 2.37 -13.88 0.90
CA PRO A 254 2.01 -12.88 1.89
C PRO A 254 0.57 -12.39 1.76
N SER A 255 0.01 -12.35 0.55
CA SER A 255 -1.37 -11.92 0.32
C SER A 255 -2.37 -12.94 0.86
N ILE A 256 -2.12 -14.23 0.68
CA ILE A 256 -2.93 -15.32 1.26
C ILE A 256 -2.86 -15.23 2.79
N GLY A 257 -1.66 -15.05 3.35
CA GLY A 257 -1.49 -14.83 4.78
C GLY A 257 -2.30 -13.63 5.27
N TYR A 258 -2.21 -12.49 4.58
CA TYR A 258 -2.93 -11.27 4.92
C TYR A 258 -4.45 -11.47 4.93
N LEU A 259 -5.01 -12.18 3.95
CA LEU A 259 -6.43 -12.53 3.92
C LEU A 259 -6.83 -13.40 5.13
N ALA A 260 -6.04 -14.41 5.45
CA ALA A 260 -6.28 -15.26 6.62
C ALA A 260 -6.21 -14.45 7.92
N GLY A 261 -5.23 -13.56 8.06
CA GLY A 261 -5.09 -12.67 9.21
C GLY A 261 -6.26 -11.69 9.36
N ASN A 262 -6.72 -11.10 8.27
CA ASN A 262 -7.91 -10.24 8.27
C ASN A 262 -9.17 -11.00 8.71
N PHE A 263 -9.34 -12.24 8.23
CA PHE A 263 -10.45 -13.09 8.66
C PHE A 263 -10.40 -13.38 10.17
N LEU A 264 -9.22 -13.72 10.70
CA LEU A 264 -9.03 -13.94 12.14
C LEU A 264 -9.30 -12.65 12.93
N SER A 265 -8.81 -11.50 12.46
CA SER A 265 -9.08 -10.19 13.07
C SER A 265 -10.58 -9.90 13.13
N GLY A 266 -11.29 -10.05 11.99
CA GLY A 266 -12.73 -9.81 11.93
C GLY A 266 -13.54 -10.69 12.88
N ARG A 267 -13.12 -11.95 13.05
CA ARG A 267 -13.84 -12.92 13.91
C ARG A 267 -13.54 -12.76 15.39
N TYR A 268 -12.31 -12.39 15.75
CA TYR A 268 -11.85 -12.46 17.13
C TYR A 268 -11.59 -11.11 17.80
N ALA A 269 -11.41 -10.02 17.05
CA ALA A 269 -11.06 -8.70 17.61
C ALA A 269 -12.08 -8.21 18.63
N ALA A 270 -13.38 -8.42 18.38
CA ALA A 270 -14.44 -8.03 19.31
C ALA A 270 -14.41 -8.80 20.65
N ARG A 271 -13.86 -10.02 20.65
CA ARG A 271 -13.80 -10.89 21.86
C ARG A 271 -12.49 -10.73 22.60
N ILE A 272 -11.38 -10.62 21.89
CA ILE A 272 -10.03 -10.59 22.44
C ILE A 272 -9.60 -9.16 22.80
N GLY A 273 -10.11 -8.16 22.06
CA GLY A 273 -9.71 -6.76 22.17
C GLY A 273 -8.61 -6.38 21.19
N MET A 274 -8.63 -5.11 20.73
CA MET A 274 -7.73 -4.59 19.69
C MET A 274 -6.25 -4.72 20.08
N ASP A 275 -5.89 -4.33 21.29
CA ASP A 275 -4.49 -4.31 21.75
C ASP A 275 -3.88 -5.71 21.83
N ARG A 276 -4.67 -6.71 22.25
CA ARG A 276 -4.21 -8.10 22.28
C ARG A 276 -4.04 -8.67 20.88
N MET A 277 -4.90 -8.27 19.94
CA MET A 277 -4.78 -8.66 18.53
C MET A 277 -3.50 -8.07 17.92
N ILE A 278 -3.20 -6.81 18.20
CA ILE A 278 -1.95 -6.17 17.71
C ILE A 278 -0.72 -6.92 18.24
N VAL A 279 -0.68 -7.21 19.53
CA VAL A 279 0.44 -7.99 20.14
C VAL A 279 0.55 -9.38 19.52
N ALA A 280 -0.57 -10.11 19.38
CA ALA A 280 -0.56 -11.47 18.82
C ALA A 280 -0.06 -11.51 17.36
N GLY A 281 -0.52 -10.58 16.52
CA GLY A 281 -0.08 -10.48 15.12
C GLY A 281 1.39 -10.06 14.99
N SER A 282 1.86 -9.15 15.85
CA SER A 282 3.27 -8.74 15.88
C SER A 282 4.19 -9.87 16.34
N ILE A 283 3.80 -10.67 17.35
CA ILE A 283 4.52 -11.88 17.77
C ILE A 283 4.60 -12.89 16.62
N LEU A 284 3.49 -13.15 15.94
CA LEU A 284 3.46 -14.07 14.80
C LEU A 284 4.46 -13.65 13.72
N SER A 285 4.48 -12.36 13.35
CA SER A 285 5.39 -11.81 12.35
C SER A 285 6.85 -11.94 12.80
N LEU A 286 7.16 -11.57 14.05
CA LEU A 286 8.52 -11.62 14.58
C LEU A 286 9.06 -13.04 14.68
N VAL A 287 8.25 -13.99 15.15
CA VAL A 287 8.64 -15.41 15.22
C VAL A 287 8.88 -15.98 13.85
N ALA A 288 7.99 -15.71 12.88
CA ALA A 288 8.14 -16.19 11.52
C ALA A 288 9.45 -15.67 10.86
N LEU A 289 9.72 -14.38 11.00
CA LEU A 289 10.94 -13.76 10.48
C LEU A 289 12.18 -14.25 11.22
N GLY A 290 12.10 -14.44 12.55
CA GLY A 290 13.18 -15.01 13.35
C GLY A 290 13.56 -16.42 12.89
N VAL A 291 12.57 -17.27 12.59
CA VAL A 291 12.83 -18.61 12.01
C VAL A 291 13.54 -18.50 10.66
N ALA A 292 13.12 -17.57 9.78
CA ALA A 292 13.77 -17.37 8.49
C ALA A 292 15.22 -16.86 8.63
N VAL A 293 15.47 -15.93 9.58
CA VAL A 293 16.84 -15.45 9.89
C VAL A 293 17.71 -16.59 10.37
N LEU A 294 17.23 -17.42 11.30
CA LEU A 294 17.98 -18.58 11.80
C LEU A 294 18.26 -19.61 10.69
N ALA A 295 17.29 -19.84 9.80
CA ALA A 295 17.48 -20.73 8.65
C ALA A 295 18.53 -20.19 7.67
N ASP A 296 18.57 -18.87 7.44
CA ASP A 296 19.57 -18.24 6.59
C ASP A 296 20.99 -18.35 7.20
N LEU A 297 21.11 -18.03 8.49
CA LEU A 297 22.39 -18.16 9.23
C LEU A 297 22.90 -19.63 9.27
N ALA A 298 22.01 -20.61 9.26
CA ALA A 298 22.33 -22.02 9.20
C ALA A 298 22.62 -22.51 7.76
N GLY A 299 22.56 -21.65 6.74
CA GLY A 299 22.72 -22.03 5.33
C GLY A 299 21.58 -22.91 4.80
N ALA A 300 20.44 -22.93 5.48
CA ALA A 300 19.27 -23.76 5.15
C ALA A 300 18.14 -22.97 4.50
N ILE A 301 18.39 -21.70 4.12
CA ILE A 301 17.35 -20.85 3.51
C ILE A 301 16.97 -21.41 2.12
N ARG A 302 15.69 -21.57 1.89
CA ARG A 302 15.10 -22.01 0.62
C ARG A 302 13.90 -21.13 0.28
N PRO A 303 13.45 -21.07 -0.97
CA PRO A 303 12.27 -20.29 -1.36
C PRO A 303 11.07 -20.54 -0.44
N ALA A 304 10.74 -21.80 -0.15
CA ALA A 304 9.62 -22.16 0.71
C ALA A 304 9.75 -21.65 2.16
N VAL A 305 10.97 -21.60 2.72
CA VAL A 305 11.21 -21.06 4.06
C VAL A 305 11.08 -19.55 4.07
N PHE A 306 11.70 -18.87 3.10
CA PHE A 306 11.64 -17.41 2.98
C PHE A 306 10.20 -16.94 2.74
N PHE A 307 9.57 -17.40 1.68
CA PHE A 307 8.20 -16.98 1.33
C PHE A 307 7.14 -17.50 2.31
N GLY A 308 7.38 -18.67 2.93
CA GLY A 308 6.54 -19.19 4.01
C GLY A 308 6.56 -18.29 5.26
N ALA A 309 7.74 -17.82 5.67
CA ALA A 309 7.87 -16.84 6.76
C ALA A 309 7.16 -15.51 6.40
N VAL A 310 7.29 -15.07 5.15
CA VAL A 310 6.61 -13.86 4.66
C VAL A 310 5.09 -14.06 4.60
N ALA A 311 4.60 -15.26 4.28
CA ALA A 311 3.17 -15.58 4.36
C ALA A 311 2.63 -15.44 5.79
N LEU A 312 3.37 -15.96 6.77
CA LEU A 312 3.01 -15.81 8.19
C LEU A 312 3.11 -14.35 8.66
N THR A 313 4.10 -13.60 8.17
CA THR A 313 4.19 -12.15 8.39
C THR A 313 2.97 -11.43 7.79
N GLY A 314 2.54 -11.83 6.59
CA GLY A 314 1.30 -11.36 5.98
C GLY A 314 0.09 -11.62 6.87
N ALA A 315 -0.02 -12.81 7.48
CA ALA A 315 -1.08 -13.13 8.44
C ALA A 315 -1.00 -12.24 9.70
N GLY A 316 0.19 -12.02 10.23
CA GLY A 316 0.42 -11.07 11.32
C GLY A 316 -0.06 -9.66 10.96
N ASN A 317 0.30 -9.15 9.78
CA ASN A 317 -0.13 -7.85 9.29
C ASN A 317 -1.66 -7.76 9.14
N GLY A 318 -2.30 -8.82 8.64
CA GLY A 318 -3.76 -8.93 8.55
C GLY A 318 -4.47 -8.93 9.91
N ILE A 319 -3.81 -9.40 10.96
CA ILE A 319 -4.33 -9.33 12.35
C ILE A 319 -4.13 -7.92 12.92
N VAL A 320 -2.96 -7.31 12.73
CA VAL A 320 -2.56 -6.02 13.32
C VAL A 320 -3.29 -4.85 12.70
N LEU A 321 -3.24 -4.70 11.37
CA LEU A 321 -3.65 -3.47 10.70
C LEU A 321 -5.11 -3.07 10.91
N PRO A 322 -6.11 -3.98 10.87
CA PRO A 322 -7.49 -3.61 11.15
C PRO A 322 -7.67 -3.11 12.59
N SER A 323 -7.01 -3.76 13.55
CA SER A 323 -7.08 -3.40 14.97
C SER A 323 -6.39 -2.07 15.25
N ALA A 324 -5.20 -1.84 14.69
CA ALA A 324 -4.47 -0.58 14.82
C ALA A 324 -5.23 0.60 14.18
N ASN A 325 -5.81 0.41 12.99
CA ASN A 325 -6.63 1.42 12.33
C ASN A 325 -7.89 1.76 13.14
N ALA A 326 -8.58 0.76 13.68
CA ALA A 326 -9.73 0.97 14.56
C ALA A 326 -9.34 1.69 15.84
N GLY A 327 -8.20 1.31 16.44
CA GLY A 327 -7.63 1.95 17.63
C GLY A 327 -7.33 3.44 17.37
N MET A 328 -6.63 3.78 16.28
CA MET A 328 -6.36 5.18 15.91
C MET A 328 -7.64 6.03 15.81
N MET A 329 -8.68 5.49 15.20
CA MET A 329 -9.96 6.20 15.04
C MET A 329 -10.74 6.33 16.34
N SER A 330 -10.53 5.43 17.30
CA SER A 330 -11.25 5.44 18.59
C SER A 330 -10.66 6.43 19.59
N VAL A 331 -9.40 6.85 19.43
CA VAL A 331 -8.72 7.81 20.33
C VAL A 331 -9.46 9.14 20.39
N ARG A 332 -9.92 9.64 19.26
CA ARG A 332 -10.72 10.86 19.13
C ARG A 332 -11.78 10.66 18.04
N PRO A 333 -12.98 10.18 18.40
CA PRO A 333 -14.01 9.87 17.41
C PRO A 333 -14.40 11.06 16.51
N GLU A 334 -14.35 12.28 17.05
CA GLU A 334 -14.59 13.53 16.32
C GLU A 334 -13.53 13.83 15.25
N LEU A 335 -12.33 13.25 15.38
CA LEU A 335 -11.20 13.38 14.46
C LEU A 335 -10.87 12.08 13.71
N ALA A 336 -11.77 11.08 13.72
CA ALA A 336 -11.52 9.76 13.16
C ALA A 336 -11.04 9.79 11.69
N GLY A 337 -11.59 10.69 10.87
CA GLY A 337 -11.14 10.89 9.48
C GLY A 337 -9.71 11.42 9.39
N THR A 338 -9.37 12.40 10.22
CA THR A 338 -8.00 12.97 10.30
C THR A 338 -7.01 11.94 10.83
N ALA A 339 -7.40 11.16 11.86
CA ALA A 339 -6.58 10.10 12.44
C ALA A 339 -6.27 8.99 11.42
N SER A 340 -7.28 8.52 10.69
CA SER A 340 -7.12 7.52 9.62
C SER A 340 -6.25 8.04 8.47
N GLY A 341 -6.42 9.30 8.06
CA GLY A 341 -5.62 9.91 7.00
C GLY A 341 -4.16 10.06 7.41
N LEU A 342 -3.89 10.60 8.60
CA LEU A 342 -2.53 10.79 9.12
C LEU A 342 -1.85 9.45 9.35
N GLY A 343 -2.50 8.48 10.01
CA GLY A 343 -1.96 7.15 10.25
C GLY A 343 -1.68 6.39 8.96
N GLY A 344 -2.58 6.47 7.97
CA GLY A 344 -2.36 5.88 6.65
C GLY A 344 -1.15 6.49 5.92
N ALA A 345 -1.02 7.82 5.95
CA ALA A 345 0.14 8.49 5.36
C ALA A 345 1.45 8.13 6.06
N MET A 346 1.43 8.02 7.40
CA MET A 346 2.58 7.56 8.18
C MET A 346 2.97 6.13 7.83
N ALA A 347 1.99 5.22 7.72
CA ALA A 347 2.23 3.83 7.34
C ALA A 347 2.90 3.71 5.96
N VAL A 348 2.43 4.50 4.97
CA VAL A 348 3.01 4.50 3.62
C VAL A 348 4.38 5.17 3.60
N ALA A 349 4.56 6.32 4.29
CA ALA A 349 5.85 7.03 4.34
C ALA A 349 6.91 6.23 5.11
N GLY A 350 6.55 5.65 6.26
CA GLY A 350 7.45 4.76 7.02
C GLY A 350 7.80 3.50 6.24
N GLY A 351 6.83 2.94 5.52
CA GLY A 351 7.05 1.85 4.58
C GLY A 351 8.02 2.20 3.46
N ALA A 352 7.89 3.40 2.87
CA ALA A 352 8.84 3.90 1.88
C ALA A 352 10.27 4.00 2.44
N ALA A 353 10.41 4.51 3.67
CA ALA A 353 11.72 4.60 4.33
C ALA A 353 12.35 3.22 4.55
N LEU A 354 11.57 2.24 5.03
CA LEU A 354 12.06 0.87 5.23
C LEU A 354 12.36 0.14 3.93
N ALA A 355 11.57 0.38 2.87
CA ALA A 355 11.87 -0.12 1.53
C ALA A 355 13.19 0.48 1.00
N ALA A 356 13.41 1.79 1.16
CA ALA A 356 14.67 2.44 0.78
C ALA A 356 15.85 1.85 1.55
N LEU A 357 15.70 1.68 2.88
CA LEU A 357 16.72 1.08 3.72
C LEU A 357 17.08 -0.34 3.25
N ALA A 358 16.08 -1.16 2.92
CA ALA A 358 16.30 -2.48 2.37
C ALA A 358 17.14 -2.42 1.08
N GLY A 359 16.84 -1.49 0.17
CA GLY A 359 17.55 -1.33 -1.09
C GLY A 359 19.04 -1.04 -0.94
N VAL A 360 19.42 -0.26 0.07
CA VAL A 360 20.85 0.07 0.33
C VAL A 360 21.67 -1.19 0.65
N PHE A 361 21.06 -2.18 1.32
CA PHE A 361 21.77 -3.40 1.74
C PHE A 361 21.61 -4.58 0.77
N LEU A 362 20.76 -4.45 -0.25
CA LEU A 362 20.57 -5.49 -1.28
C LEU A 362 21.61 -5.33 -2.40
N VAL A 363 22.82 -5.75 -2.10
CA VAL A 363 23.94 -5.74 -3.04
C VAL A 363 24.29 -7.18 -3.45
N PRO A 364 24.90 -7.39 -4.64
CA PRO A 364 25.33 -8.73 -5.05
C PRO A 364 26.17 -9.42 -3.97
N GLY A 365 25.80 -10.66 -3.61
CA GLY A 365 26.46 -11.43 -2.56
C GLY A 365 25.96 -11.23 -1.13
N ALA A 366 25.05 -10.29 -0.89
CA ALA A 366 24.51 -10.04 0.48
C ALA A 366 23.54 -11.12 0.99
N GLY A 367 23.04 -11.99 0.11
CA GLY A 367 22.05 -13.02 0.48
C GLY A 367 20.67 -12.45 0.84
N ALA A 368 19.87 -13.23 1.55
CA ALA A 368 18.55 -12.83 2.02
C ALA A 368 18.58 -12.13 3.39
N LEU A 369 19.66 -12.29 4.13
CA LEU A 369 19.78 -11.86 5.52
C LEU A 369 19.49 -10.37 5.75
N PRO A 370 20.02 -9.42 4.97
CA PRO A 370 19.75 -7.99 5.20
C PRO A 370 18.26 -7.65 5.14
N LEU A 371 17.54 -8.21 4.17
CA LEU A 371 16.10 -8.01 4.03
C LEU A 371 15.34 -8.59 5.24
N LEU A 372 15.67 -9.83 5.61
CA LEU A 372 15.07 -10.52 6.75
C LEU A 372 15.29 -9.76 8.06
N LEU A 373 16.50 -9.22 8.29
CA LEU A 373 16.82 -8.45 9.48
C LEU A 373 16.04 -7.12 9.55
N ILE A 374 15.93 -6.40 8.43
CA ILE A 374 15.15 -5.15 8.36
C ILE A 374 13.67 -5.43 8.66
N MET A 375 13.12 -6.50 8.07
CA MET A 375 11.74 -6.91 8.34
C MET A 375 11.55 -7.36 9.79
N ALA A 376 12.47 -8.15 10.35
CA ALA A 376 12.42 -8.62 11.74
C ALA A 376 12.54 -7.45 12.74
N LEU A 377 13.44 -6.50 12.49
CA LEU A 377 13.59 -5.31 13.31
C LEU A 377 12.30 -4.46 13.27
N SER A 378 11.72 -4.27 12.10
CA SER A 378 10.43 -3.57 11.97
C SER A 378 9.32 -4.27 12.75
N ALA A 379 9.22 -5.60 12.67
CA ALA A 379 8.25 -6.38 13.45
C ALA A 379 8.51 -6.30 14.97
N ALA A 380 9.77 -6.26 15.39
CA ALA A 380 10.15 -6.10 16.79
C ALA A 380 9.74 -4.73 17.34
N VAL A 381 9.95 -3.65 16.58
CA VAL A 381 9.49 -2.30 16.95
C VAL A 381 7.97 -2.25 17.04
N ALA A 382 7.25 -2.83 16.07
CA ALA A 382 5.79 -2.92 16.12
C ALA A 382 5.29 -3.67 17.36
N LEU A 383 6.00 -4.72 17.79
CA LEU A 383 5.68 -5.46 19.00
C LEU A 383 5.95 -4.63 20.26
N ALA A 384 7.07 -3.91 20.32
CA ALA A 384 7.40 -3.04 21.45
C ALA A 384 6.34 -1.96 21.66
N ASP A 385 5.96 -1.25 20.58
CA ASP A 385 4.89 -0.26 20.62
C ASP A 385 3.54 -0.87 21.07
N ALA A 386 3.23 -2.10 20.64
CA ALA A 386 2.01 -2.80 21.03
C ALA A 386 1.98 -3.17 22.51
N ILE A 387 3.13 -3.49 23.10
CA ILE A 387 3.24 -3.79 24.52
C ILE A 387 3.10 -2.51 25.35
N ASP A 388 3.75 -1.41 24.93
CA ASP A 388 3.65 -0.12 25.58
C ASP A 388 2.21 0.41 25.62
N LEU A 389 1.45 0.23 24.52
CA LEU A 389 0.02 0.54 24.46
C LEU A 389 -0.80 -0.17 25.54
N ARG A 390 -0.50 -1.44 25.80
CA ARG A 390 -1.20 -2.24 26.85
C ARG A 390 -0.83 -1.84 28.26
N CYS A 391 0.40 -1.36 28.45
CA CYS A 391 0.90 -0.96 29.78
C CYS A 391 0.53 0.48 30.14
N ALA A 392 0.10 1.29 29.17
CA ALA A 392 -0.34 2.65 29.42
C ALA A 392 -1.63 2.63 30.26
N PRO A 393 -1.68 3.31 31.44
CA PRO A 393 -2.90 3.36 32.24
C PRO A 393 -4.02 4.00 31.42
N ALA A 394 -5.19 3.36 31.43
CA ALA A 394 -6.42 3.92 30.88
C ALA A 394 -6.67 5.31 31.47
N ARG A 395 -6.38 6.36 30.70
CA ARG A 395 -6.65 7.75 31.10
C ARG A 395 -7.88 8.29 30.39
#